data_6c0686159f0cbf961785c1832520ded2
#
_entry.id   6c0686159f0cbf961785c1832520ded2
#
_cell.length_a   1.000
_cell.length_b   1.000
_cell.length_c   1.000
_cell.angle_alpha   90.00
_cell.angle_beta   90.00
_cell.angle_gamma   90.00
#
_symmetry.space_group_name_H-M   'P 1'
#
loop_
_entity.id
_entity.type
_entity.pdbx_description
1 polymer ?
#
loop_
_entity_poly.entity_id
_entity_poly.type
_entity_poly.pdbx_seq_one_letter_code
_entity_poly.pdbx_strand_id
1 'polypeptide(L)'
;MENFRLEQVELPDLAEGQILVENTVNTVDPYMRGRMNDVKSYIPPFDLNKPMTGGAVGVVRESRSEKFQVGDTVSHPLGWQDIAIVDEGQAKPVDLNVAPAAAYLGILGLTGLTAYVGLTRIAEIKEGDVVFVSGAAGAVGSAVGQFARHLGASRVIGSAGSEEKVARLKELGFDAAINYREGDLAGQLRQAAPEGIDVYFDNVGGDHLEAAIARMNTFGRVAMCGAIAQYNDTQPPTAPRNLALAIGKCLTLRGFVLGQYLDVAGEFRERMAPLIASGQVRYDVTTRHGIEAMPGAFLELFTGGNTGKMVVQM
;
A
#
# COMPACT_ATOMS: atom_id res chain seq x y z
N MET A 1 3.66 6.72 -21.26
CA MET A 1 4.45 5.60 -21.84
C MET A 1 5.82 6.04 -22.33
N GLU A 2 6.00 7.28 -22.74
CA GLU A 2 7.26 7.83 -23.31
C GLU A 2 8.47 7.79 -22.36
N ASN A 3 8.22 7.71 -21.06
CA ASN A 3 9.26 7.66 -20.02
C ASN A 3 9.80 6.25 -19.75
N PHE A 4 9.25 5.22 -20.40
CA PHE A 4 9.64 3.84 -20.21
C PHE A 4 10.09 3.23 -21.52
N ARG A 5 11.14 2.42 -21.47
CA ARG A 5 11.51 1.55 -22.59
C ARG A 5 11.84 0.17 -22.05
N LEU A 6 11.46 -0.85 -22.80
CA LEU A 6 11.93 -2.20 -22.55
C LEU A 6 13.31 -2.35 -23.18
N GLU A 7 14.25 -2.92 -22.45
CA GLU A 7 15.63 -3.12 -22.92
C GLU A 7 16.11 -4.49 -22.48
N GLN A 8 16.77 -5.18 -23.38
CA GLN A 8 17.45 -6.43 -23.07
C GLN A 8 18.92 -6.13 -22.79
N VAL A 9 19.41 -6.60 -21.64
CA VAL A 9 20.79 -6.39 -21.20
C VAL A 9 21.46 -7.72 -20.87
N GLU A 10 22.77 -7.81 -21.11
CA GLU A 10 23.56 -8.91 -20.62
C GLU A 10 23.88 -8.69 -19.14
N LEU A 11 23.69 -9.74 -18.34
CA LEU A 11 24.00 -9.69 -16.91
C LEU A 11 25.46 -10.08 -16.70
N PRO A 12 26.15 -9.44 -15.74
CA PRO A 12 27.48 -9.85 -15.34
C PRO A 12 27.47 -11.18 -14.58
N ASP A 13 28.63 -11.81 -14.44
CA ASP A 13 28.80 -12.97 -13.56
C ASP A 13 28.49 -12.61 -12.09
N LEU A 14 27.95 -13.59 -11.36
CA LEU A 14 27.66 -13.42 -9.93
C LEU A 14 28.94 -13.21 -9.13
N ALA A 15 28.94 -12.21 -8.25
CA ALA A 15 29.95 -12.07 -7.20
C ALA A 15 29.60 -12.94 -5.97
N GLU A 16 30.54 -13.06 -5.04
CA GLU A 16 30.32 -13.75 -3.75
C GLU A 16 29.19 -13.07 -2.96
N GLY A 17 28.31 -13.87 -2.36
CA GLY A 17 27.13 -13.37 -1.63
C GLY A 17 25.97 -12.95 -2.52
N GLN A 18 26.02 -13.20 -3.83
CA GLN A 18 24.96 -12.88 -4.77
C GLN A 18 24.19 -14.11 -5.25
N ILE A 19 22.94 -13.88 -5.62
CA ILE A 19 22.05 -14.86 -6.23
C ILE A 19 21.43 -14.30 -7.52
N LEU A 20 21.24 -15.14 -8.52
CA LEU A 20 20.46 -14.84 -9.71
C LEU A 20 19.02 -15.28 -9.47
N VAL A 21 18.08 -14.34 -9.53
CA VAL A 21 16.67 -14.59 -9.28
C VAL A 21 15.87 -14.35 -10.55
N GLU A 22 15.13 -15.35 -11.00
CA GLU A 22 14.09 -15.19 -12.01
C GLU A 22 12.81 -14.73 -11.33
N ASN A 23 12.39 -13.50 -11.61
CA ASN A 23 11.20 -12.90 -11.04
C ASN A 23 9.94 -13.59 -11.58
N THR A 24 9.04 -13.97 -10.69
CA THR A 24 7.74 -14.56 -11.04
C THR A 24 6.60 -13.58 -10.85
N VAL A 25 6.73 -12.68 -9.87
CA VAL A 25 5.73 -11.63 -9.58
C VAL A 25 6.44 -10.35 -9.18
N ASN A 26 6.11 -9.27 -9.85
CA ASN A 26 6.60 -7.92 -9.55
C ASN A 26 5.45 -7.02 -9.07
N THR A 27 5.75 -6.02 -8.24
CA THR A 27 4.76 -5.04 -7.79
C THR A 27 4.92 -3.69 -8.48
N VAL A 28 3.80 -3.00 -8.62
CA VAL A 28 3.74 -1.56 -8.86
C VAL A 28 3.05 -0.88 -7.70
N ASP A 29 3.57 0.27 -7.26
CA ASP A 29 3.10 0.96 -6.07
C ASP A 29 3.04 2.49 -6.30
N PRO A 30 2.04 3.19 -5.74
CA PRO A 30 1.87 4.64 -5.98
C PRO A 30 3.08 5.49 -5.57
N TYR A 31 3.84 5.11 -4.53
CA TYR A 31 5.02 5.86 -4.09
C TYR A 31 6.11 5.99 -5.17
N MET A 32 6.13 5.06 -6.13
CA MET A 32 7.08 5.08 -7.24
C MET A 32 6.94 6.35 -8.08
N ARG A 33 5.73 6.95 -8.13
CA ARG A 33 5.50 8.20 -8.86
C ARG A 33 6.33 9.36 -8.29
N GLY A 34 6.43 9.45 -6.97
CA GLY A 34 7.26 10.47 -6.32
C GLY A 34 8.74 10.32 -6.64
N ARG A 35 9.22 9.08 -6.79
CA ARG A 35 10.61 8.77 -7.13
C ARG A 35 10.99 9.06 -8.59
N MET A 36 10.01 9.33 -9.46
CA MET A 36 10.25 9.77 -10.84
C MET A 36 10.54 11.28 -10.94
N ASN A 37 10.45 12.01 -9.84
CA ASN A 37 10.81 13.42 -9.76
C ASN A 37 12.21 13.54 -9.16
N ASP A 38 13.08 14.37 -9.75
CA ASP A 38 14.41 14.67 -9.22
C ASP A 38 14.30 15.73 -8.10
N VAL A 39 13.75 15.29 -6.96
CA VAL A 39 13.59 16.12 -5.75
C VAL A 39 14.02 15.35 -4.52
N LYS A 40 14.58 16.06 -3.54
CA LYS A 40 14.93 15.47 -2.25
C LYS A 40 13.66 15.01 -1.53
N SER A 41 13.61 13.72 -1.19
CA SER A 41 12.50 13.10 -0.49
C SER A 41 13.02 12.07 0.53
N TYR A 42 12.10 11.35 1.20
CA TYR A 42 12.43 10.27 2.14
C TYR A 42 13.09 9.04 1.48
N ILE A 43 12.98 8.94 0.16
CA ILE A 43 13.60 7.90 -0.65
C ILE A 43 14.22 8.56 -1.90
N PRO A 44 15.43 8.16 -2.35
CA PRO A 44 16.05 8.73 -3.54
C PRO A 44 15.20 8.56 -4.80
N PRO A 45 15.31 9.48 -5.77
CA PRO A 45 14.71 9.28 -7.09
C PRO A 45 15.27 8.02 -7.76
N PHE A 46 14.55 7.54 -8.78
CA PHE A 46 15.08 6.47 -9.63
C PHE A 46 16.23 6.99 -10.50
N ASP A 47 17.23 6.14 -10.67
CA ASP A 47 18.31 6.42 -11.63
C ASP A 47 17.75 6.37 -13.06
N LEU A 48 18.18 7.32 -13.88
CA LEU A 48 17.85 7.30 -15.31
C LEU A 48 18.60 6.17 -16.02
N ASN A 49 17.96 5.56 -17.00
CA ASN A 49 18.53 4.47 -17.81
C ASN A 49 18.93 3.22 -17.00
N LYS A 50 18.27 3.01 -15.86
CA LYS A 50 18.35 1.77 -15.08
C LYS A 50 16.97 1.21 -14.84
N PRO A 51 16.82 -0.12 -14.58
CA PRO A 51 15.56 -0.68 -14.12
C PRO A 51 15.08 0.02 -12.86
N MET A 52 13.78 0.33 -12.79
CA MET A 52 13.18 0.84 -11.57
C MET A 52 13.24 -0.24 -10.49
N THR A 53 13.38 0.17 -9.22
CA THR A 53 13.31 -0.75 -8.09
C THR A 53 11.89 -0.85 -7.57
N GLY A 54 11.50 -2.04 -7.12
CA GLY A 54 10.21 -2.33 -6.52
C GLY A 54 10.23 -3.76 -5.98
N GLY A 55 9.26 -4.13 -5.16
CA GLY A 55 9.19 -5.48 -4.62
C GLY A 55 8.98 -6.51 -5.71
N ALA A 56 9.67 -7.65 -5.59
CA ALA A 56 9.51 -8.82 -6.43
C ALA A 56 9.55 -10.09 -5.58
N VAL A 57 8.95 -11.15 -6.09
CA VAL A 57 9.14 -12.53 -5.65
C VAL A 57 9.62 -13.32 -6.85
N GLY A 58 10.64 -14.15 -6.65
CA GLY A 58 11.20 -14.97 -7.71
C GLY A 58 11.88 -16.22 -7.19
N VAL A 59 12.39 -17.03 -8.12
CA VAL A 59 13.08 -18.29 -7.84
C VAL A 59 14.56 -18.13 -8.11
N VAL A 60 15.40 -18.55 -7.18
CA VAL A 60 16.85 -18.56 -7.33
C VAL A 60 17.26 -19.54 -8.42
N ARG A 61 17.95 -19.05 -9.47
CA ARG A 61 18.45 -19.86 -10.60
C ARG A 61 19.92 -20.17 -10.51
N GLU A 62 20.71 -19.24 -9.93
CA GLU A 62 22.13 -19.45 -9.61
C GLU A 62 22.42 -18.83 -8.25
N SER A 63 23.42 -19.39 -7.54
CA SER A 63 23.77 -18.90 -6.21
C SER A 63 25.28 -18.94 -5.97
N ARG A 64 25.81 -17.84 -5.45
CA ARG A 64 27.08 -17.72 -4.76
C ARG A 64 26.87 -17.24 -3.31
N SER A 65 25.74 -17.57 -2.73
CA SER A 65 25.32 -17.21 -1.37
C SER A 65 25.46 -18.41 -0.43
N GLU A 66 25.81 -18.13 0.82
CA GLU A 66 25.75 -19.15 1.88
C GLU A 66 24.33 -19.32 2.45
N LYS A 67 23.40 -18.37 2.17
CA LYS A 67 22.05 -18.34 2.75
C LYS A 67 20.97 -18.93 1.84
N PHE A 68 21.20 -18.88 0.54
CA PHE A 68 20.20 -19.30 -0.46
C PHE A 68 20.81 -20.28 -1.47
N GLN A 69 19.98 -21.22 -1.87
CA GLN A 69 20.36 -22.22 -2.89
C GLN A 69 19.42 -22.16 -4.10
N VAL A 70 19.84 -22.77 -5.19
CA VAL A 70 19.03 -22.90 -6.41
C VAL A 70 17.71 -23.60 -6.09
N GLY A 71 16.60 -23.01 -6.54
CA GLY A 71 15.23 -23.46 -6.28
C GLY A 71 14.55 -22.75 -5.11
N ASP A 72 15.28 -22.03 -4.24
CA ASP A 72 14.66 -21.25 -3.19
C ASP A 72 13.76 -20.14 -3.79
N THR A 73 12.63 -19.87 -3.13
CA THR A 73 11.79 -18.73 -3.46
C THR A 73 12.11 -17.59 -2.51
N VAL A 74 12.37 -16.40 -3.08
CA VAL A 74 12.78 -15.22 -2.31
C VAL A 74 11.97 -13.99 -2.71
N SER A 75 11.79 -13.07 -1.77
CA SER A 75 11.35 -11.69 -2.05
C SER A 75 12.53 -10.73 -1.94
N HIS A 76 12.56 -9.73 -2.83
CA HIS A 76 13.64 -8.74 -2.89
C HIS A 76 13.16 -7.42 -3.53
N PRO A 77 13.95 -6.31 -3.47
CA PRO A 77 13.52 -5.00 -3.97
C PRO A 77 13.81 -4.74 -5.46
N LEU A 78 14.34 -5.70 -6.20
CA LEU A 78 14.78 -5.53 -7.59
C LEU A 78 13.74 -6.08 -8.58
N GLY A 79 12.52 -5.55 -8.53
CA GLY A 79 11.49 -5.74 -9.55
C GLY A 79 11.73 -4.86 -10.78
N TRP A 80 10.76 -4.78 -11.69
CA TRP A 80 10.82 -4.11 -12.98
C TRP A 80 11.88 -4.72 -13.95
N GLN A 81 12.14 -5.99 -13.79
CA GLN A 81 12.99 -6.82 -14.64
C GLN A 81 12.59 -8.29 -14.48
N ASP A 82 12.89 -9.11 -15.48
CA ASP A 82 12.59 -10.55 -15.47
C ASP A 82 13.58 -11.30 -14.59
N ILE A 83 14.85 -10.95 -14.68
CA ILE A 83 15.95 -11.60 -13.96
C ILE A 83 16.72 -10.52 -13.20
N ALA A 84 17.02 -10.79 -11.95
CA ALA A 84 17.75 -9.88 -11.07
C ALA A 84 18.96 -10.54 -10.42
N ILE A 85 20.09 -9.84 -10.37
CA ILE A 85 21.21 -10.19 -9.48
C ILE A 85 20.95 -9.49 -8.15
N VAL A 86 20.79 -10.29 -7.09
CA VAL A 86 20.37 -9.81 -5.77
C VAL A 86 21.44 -10.15 -4.75
N ASP A 87 21.85 -9.17 -3.95
CA ASP A 87 22.70 -9.43 -2.79
C ASP A 87 21.90 -10.21 -1.73
N GLU A 88 22.47 -11.25 -1.14
CA GLU A 88 21.81 -12.11 -0.16
C GLU A 88 21.23 -11.34 1.04
N GLY A 89 21.80 -10.18 1.39
CA GLY A 89 21.31 -9.30 2.44
C GLY A 89 20.00 -8.59 2.10
N GLN A 90 19.64 -8.51 0.82
CA GLN A 90 18.40 -7.90 0.33
C GLN A 90 17.29 -8.92 0.10
N ALA A 91 17.63 -10.21 0.03
CA ALA A 91 16.69 -11.29 -0.18
C ALA A 91 16.08 -11.76 1.15
N LYS A 92 14.82 -12.16 1.11
CA LYS A 92 14.10 -12.79 2.22
C LYS A 92 13.43 -14.06 1.74
N PRO A 93 13.46 -15.16 2.50
CA PRO A 93 12.79 -16.40 2.09
C PRO A 93 11.27 -16.20 2.04
N VAL A 94 10.66 -16.88 1.08
CA VAL A 94 9.20 -16.92 0.86
C VAL A 94 8.75 -18.37 0.88
N ASP A 95 7.77 -18.68 1.73
CA ASP A 95 7.15 -20.00 1.78
C ASP A 95 5.80 -20.00 1.05
N LEU A 96 5.78 -20.55 -0.16
CA LEU A 96 4.56 -20.62 -0.97
C LEU A 96 3.50 -21.60 -0.43
N ASN A 97 3.85 -22.44 0.56
CA ASN A 97 2.87 -23.28 1.25
C ASN A 97 2.03 -22.45 2.25
N VAL A 98 2.56 -21.33 2.72
CA VAL A 98 1.85 -20.42 3.63
C VAL A 98 0.92 -19.48 2.87
N ALA A 99 1.39 -18.88 1.76
CA ALA A 99 0.59 -17.97 0.95
C ALA A 99 1.14 -17.83 -0.47
N PRO A 100 0.32 -17.44 -1.46
CA PRO A 100 0.78 -17.12 -2.81
C PRO A 100 1.80 -15.96 -2.82
N ALA A 101 2.69 -15.92 -3.81
CA ALA A 101 3.73 -14.90 -3.96
C ALA A 101 3.22 -13.46 -3.84
N ALA A 102 2.08 -13.15 -4.46
CA ALA A 102 1.46 -11.83 -4.40
C ALA A 102 1.11 -11.38 -2.97
N ALA A 103 0.82 -12.29 -2.04
CA ALA A 103 0.53 -11.95 -0.65
C ALA A 103 1.76 -11.36 0.05
N TYR A 104 2.96 -11.86 -0.27
CA TYR A 104 4.23 -11.34 0.29
C TYR A 104 4.59 -9.96 -0.23
N LEU A 105 4.06 -9.56 -1.40
CA LEU A 105 4.19 -8.20 -1.94
C LEU A 105 3.04 -7.28 -1.48
N GLY A 106 2.02 -7.85 -0.88
CA GLY A 106 0.79 -7.18 -0.43
C GLY A 106 0.56 -7.28 1.07
N ILE A 107 -0.47 -8.06 1.42
CA ILE A 107 -1.03 -8.14 2.78
C ILE A 107 -0.04 -8.70 3.82
N LEU A 108 0.84 -9.62 3.48
CA LEU A 108 1.91 -10.15 4.34
C LEU A 108 3.21 -9.33 4.25
N GLY A 109 3.28 -8.38 3.32
CA GLY A 109 4.45 -7.54 3.06
C GLY A 109 4.23 -6.07 3.39
N LEU A 110 4.71 -5.22 2.47
CA LEU A 110 4.75 -3.77 2.64
C LEU A 110 3.39 -3.16 2.98
N THR A 111 2.33 -3.53 2.26
CA THR A 111 1.03 -2.86 2.39
C THR A 111 0.29 -3.25 3.66
N GLY A 112 0.36 -4.53 4.08
CA GLY A 112 -0.21 -4.95 5.36
C GLY A 112 0.55 -4.36 6.55
N LEU A 113 1.88 -4.36 6.52
CA LEU A 113 2.68 -3.74 7.57
C LEU A 113 2.42 -2.22 7.65
N THR A 114 2.25 -1.52 6.52
CA THR A 114 1.86 -0.11 6.48
C THR A 114 0.52 0.13 7.15
N ALA A 115 -0.48 -0.70 6.85
CA ALA A 115 -1.80 -0.63 7.47
C ALA A 115 -1.72 -0.83 9.01
N TYR A 116 -0.96 -1.82 9.44
CA TYR A 116 -0.77 -2.13 10.85
C TYR A 116 -0.06 -1.01 11.62
N VAL A 117 1.05 -0.50 11.09
CA VAL A 117 1.80 0.62 11.69
C VAL A 117 0.93 1.87 11.76
N GLY A 118 0.25 2.22 10.67
CA GLY A 118 -0.61 3.40 10.64
C GLY A 118 -1.74 3.36 11.67
N LEU A 119 -2.33 2.19 11.89
CA LEU A 119 -3.36 2.01 12.93
C LEU A 119 -2.77 2.03 14.34
N THR A 120 -1.70 1.27 14.59
CA THR A 120 -1.22 0.99 15.96
C THR A 120 -0.22 2.01 16.48
N ARG A 121 0.63 2.60 15.63
CA ARG A 121 1.71 3.52 16.02
C ARG A 121 1.46 4.97 15.66
N ILE A 122 0.61 5.22 14.67
CA ILE A 122 0.36 6.57 14.18
C ILE A 122 -0.98 7.09 14.67
N ALA A 123 -2.06 6.36 14.38
CA ALA A 123 -3.41 6.70 14.85
C ALA A 123 -3.69 6.22 16.26
N GLU A 124 -2.88 5.28 16.79
CA GLU A 124 -3.04 4.73 18.15
C GLU A 124 -4.49 4.30 18.39
N ILE A 125 -4.99 3.43 17.50
CA ILE A 125 -6.38 2.94 17.52
C ILE A 125 -6.76 2.38 18.89
N LYS A 126 -7.99 2.68 19.31
CA LYS A 126 -8.56 2.29 20.61
C LYS A 126 -9.83 1.48 20.40
N GLU A 127 -10.18 0.71 21.41
CA GLU A 127 -11.47 0.04 21.51
C GLU A 127 -12.61 1.07 21.37
N GLY A 128 -13.57 0.77 20.53
CA GLY A 128 -14.73 1.63 20.29
C GLY A 128 -14.55 2.71 19.23
N ASP A 129 -13.34 2.95 18.71
CA ASP A 129 -13.09 3.96 17.67
C ASP A 129 -13.95 3.74 16.41
N VAL A 130 -14.44 4.84 15.85
CA VAL A 130 -15.02 4.90 14.49
C VAL A 130 -13.91 5.25 13.51
N VAL A 131 -13.64 4.36 12.55
CA VAL A 131 -12.53 4.49 11.61
C VAL A 131 -13.04 4.81 10.21
N PHE A 132 -12.51 5.87 9.59
CA PHE A 132 -12.69 6.16 8.17
C PHE A 132 -11.40 5.87 7.40
N VAL A 133 -11.53 5.26 6.22
CA VAL A 133 -10.40 4.89 5.35
C VAL A 133 -10.65 5.44 3.95
N SER A 134 -9.79 6.28 3.44
CA SER A 134 -9.81 6.69 2.04
C SER A 134 -9.04 5.72 1.15
N GLY A 135 -9.44 5.60 -0.13
CA GLY A 135 -8.84 4.60 -1.03
C GLY A 135 -8.99 3.16 -0.49
N ALA A 136 -10.13 2.89 0.16
CA ALA A 136 -10.34 1.69 0.96
C ALA A 136 -10.30 0.38 0.15
N ALA A 137 -10.56 0.41 -1.15
CA ALA A 137 -10.48 -0.77 -2.02
C ALA A 137 -9.07 -1.06 -2.56
N GLY A 138 -8.07 -0.23 -2.22
CA GLY A 138 -6.66 -0.47 -2.54
C GLY A 138 -5.99 -1.43 -1.55
N ALA A 139 -4.73 -1.78 -1.84
CA ALA A 139 -3.99 -2.78 -1.05
C ALA A 139 -3.83 -2.42 0.43
N VAL A 140 -3.47 -1.16 0.73
CA VAL A 140 -3.36 -0.67 2.12
C VAL A 140 -4.74 -0.48 2.72
N GLY A 141 -5.66 0.21 2.02
CA GLY A 141 -6.97 0.58 2.56
C GLY A 141 -7.84 -0.61 2.94
N SER A 142 -7.85 -1.69 2.14
CA SER A 142 -8.59 -2.90 2.44
C SER A 142 -8.04 -3.67 3.65
N ALA A 143 -6.72 -3.63 3.83
CA ALA A 143 -6.09 -4.16 5.04
C ALA A 143 -6.44 -3.32 6.27
N VAL A 144 -6.36 -1.99 6.17
CA VAL A 144 -6.70 -1.05 7.26
C VAL A 144 -8.08 -1.32 7.81
N GLY A 145 -9.10 -1.41 6.96
CA GLY A 145 -10.47 -1.59 7.44
C GLY A 145 -10.67 -2.90 8.19
N GLN A 146 -10.12 -3.99 7.69
CA GLN A 146 -10.21 -5.29 8.34
C GLN A 146 -9.36 -5.33 9.61
N PHE A 147 -8.13 -4.82 9.60
CA PHE A 147 -7.28 -4.77 10.79
C PHE A 147 -7.89 -3.88 11.88
N ALA A 148 -8.49 -2.73 11.52
CA ALA A 148 -9.16 -1.85 12.47
C ALA A 148 -10.25 -2.60 13.26
N ARG A 149 -11.03 -3.45 12.57
CA ARG A 149 -12.04 -4.30 13.20
C ARG A 149 -11.42 -5.24 14.24
N HIS A 150 -10.35 -5.94 13.88
CA HIS A 150 -9.65 -6.86 14.79
C HIS A 150 -8.89 -6.14 15.93
N LEU A 151 -8.66 -4.83 15.75
CA LEU A 151 -8.02 -3.98 16.77
C LEU A 151 -9.03 -3.23 17.65
N GLY A 152 -10.33 -3.52 17.54
CA GLY A 152 -11.37 -3.00 18.43
C GLY A 152 -12.21 -1.85 17.87
N ALA A 153 -12.08 -1.49 16.59
CA ALA A 153 -12.96 -0.49 15.98
C ALA A 153 -14.44 -0.90 16.09
N SER A 154 -15.29 0.01 16.60
CA SER A 154 -16.73 -0.21 16.67
C SER A 154 -17.41 -0.07 15.30
N ARG A 155 -16.83 0.77 14.42
CA ARG A 155 -17.36 1.04 13.09
C ARG A 155 -16.23 1.34 12.11
N VAL A 156 -16.31 0.77 10.91
CA VAL A 156 -15.34 0.99 9.84
C VAL A 156 -16.07 1.48 8.59
N ILE A 157 -15.63 2.63 8.06
CA ILE A 157 -16.20 3.30 6.90
C ILE A 157 -15.11 3.39 5.83
N GLY A 158 -15.42 3.03 4.59
CA GLY A 158 -14.47 3.12 3.48
C GLY A 158 -14.97 4.02 2.36
N SER A 159 -14.05 4.66 1.63
CA SER A 159 -14.38 5.31 0.37
C SER A 159 -13.68 4.65 -0.81
N ALA A 160 -14.40 4.51 -1.91
CA ALA A 160 -13.92 3.93 -3.17
C ALA A 160 -14.51 4.69 -4.36
N GLY A 161 -14.01 4.43 -5.57
CA GLY A 161 -14.39 5.19 -6.77
C GLY A 161 -15.28 4.45 -7.75
N SER A 162 -15.97 3.38 -7.33
CA SER A 162 -16.99 2.70 -8.14
C SER A 162 -17.91 1.89 -7.26
N GLU A 163 -19.14 1.62 -7.76
CA GLU A 163 -20.13 0.79 -7.07
C GLU A 163 -19.65 -0.63 -6.82
N GLU A 164 -18.91 -1.22 -7.76
CA GLU A 164 -18.31 -2.54 -7.60
C GLU A 164 -17.35 -2.56 -6.39
N LYS A 165 -16.50 -1.55 -6.27
CA LYS A 165 -15.58 -1.42 -5.13
C LYS A 165 -16.32 -1.16 -3.82
N VAL A 166 -17.37 -0.36 -3.85
CA VAL A 166 -18.25 -0.14 -2.68
C VAL A 166 -18.90 -1.45 -2.23
N ALA A 167 -19.43 -2.24 -3.15
CA ALA A 167 -19.95 -3.57 -2.84
C ALA A 167 -18.86 -4.48 -2.24
N ARG A 168 -17.66 -4.47 -2.84
CA ARG A 168 -16.53 -5.26 -2.33
C ARG A 168 -16.13 -4.87 -0.91
N LEU A 169 -16.13 -3.59 -0.57
CA LEU A 169 -15.85 -3.15 0.80
C LEU A 169 -16.85 -3.71 1.82
N LYS A 170 -18.14 -3.75 1.47
CA LYS A 170 -19.17 -4.36 2.33
C LYS A 170 -18.91 -5.84 2.54
N GLU A 171 -18.51 -6.58 1.50
CA GLU A 171 -18.11 -7.99 1.60
C GLU A 171 -16.87 -8.19 2.48
N LEU A 172 -15.94 -7.23 2.52
CA LEU A 172 -14.77 -7.23 3.39
C LEU A 172 -15.07 -6.82 4.84
N GLY A 173 -16.35 -6.54 5.16
CA GLY A 173 -16.78 -6.25 6.52
C GLY A 173 -16.75 -4.77 6.90
N PHE A 174 -16.69 -3.85 5.95
CA PHE A 174 -16.92 -2.43 6.22
C PHE A 174 -18.39 -2.18 6.53
N ASP A 175 -18.69 -1.44 7.58
CA ASP A 175 -20.07 -1.12 8.00
C ASP A 175 -20.76 -0.14 7.05
N ALA A 176 -19.98 0.74 6.43
CA ALA A 176 -20.44 1.65 5.40
C ALA A 176 -19.37 1.85 4.35
N ALA A 177 -19.80 2.06 3.11
CA ALA A 177 -18.90 2.34 2.00
C ALA A 177 -19.48 3.49 1.15
N ILE A 178 -18.61 4.42 0.75
CA ILE A 178 -18.94 5.67 0.06
C ILE A 178 -18.35 5.59 -1.35
N ASN A 179 -19.16 5.92 -2.36
CA ASN A 179 -18.67 6.19 -3.70
C ASN A 179 -18.39 7.69 -3.86
N TYR A 180 -17.14 8.08 -3.70
CA TYR A 180 -16.76 9.49 -3.76
C TYR A 180 -16.98 10.14 -5.14
N ARG A 181 -17.13 9.35 -6.21
CA ARG A 181 -17.40 9.85 -7.57
C ARG A 181 -18.85 10.27 -7.78
N GLU A 182 -19.75 9.92 -6.88
CA GLU A 182 -21.14 10.39 -6.91
C GLU A 182 -21.31 11.82 -6.36
N GLY A 183 -20.21 12.48 -6.01
CA GLY A 183 -20.20 13.86 -5.48
C GLY A 183 -20.59 13.93 -4.02
N ASP A 184 -20.63 15.15 -3.48
CA ASP A 184 -20.92 15.45 -2.06
C ASP A 184 -20.28 14.49 -1.06
N LEU A 185 -18.97 14.25 -1.20
CA LEU A 185 -18.22 13.37 -0.30
C LEU A 185 -18.45 13.71 1.18
N ALA A 186 -18.52 15.00 1.52
CA ALA A 186 -18.75 15.44 2.89
C ALA A 186 -20.14 15.07 3.41
N GLY A 187 -21.18 15.18 2.57
CA GLY A 187 -22.53 14.73 2.88
C GLY A 187 -22.64 13.23 3.03
N GLN A 188 -22.05 12.48 2.11
CA GLN A 188 -21.97 11.01 2.20
C GLN A 188 -21.27 10.57 3.49
N LEU A 189 -20.12 11.17 3.83
CA LEU A 189 -19.39 10.84 5.05
C LEU A 189 -20.19 11.18 6.32
N ARG A 190 -20.95 12.28 6.31
CA ARG A 190 -21.84 12.67 7.42
C ARG A 190 -22.94 11.63 7.64
N GLN A 191 -23.50 11.07 6.58
CA GLN A 191 -24.51 10.02 6.66
C GLN A 191 -23.92 8.70 7.13
N ALA A 192 -22.71 8.34 6.64
CA ALA A 192 -22.03 7.11 7.01
C ALA A 192 -21.51 7.11 8.45
N ALA A 193 -21.15 8.28 8.97
CA ALA A 193 -20.61 8.48 10.32
C ALA A 193 -21.45 9.51 11.10
N PRO A 194 -22.71 9.26 11.48
CA PRO A 194 -23.58 10.23 12.15
C PRO A 194 -23.01 10.72 13.48
N GLU A 195 -22.21 9.89 14.15
CA GLU A 195 -21.58 10.20 15.45
C GLU A 195 -20.14 10.78 15.32
N GLY A 196 -19.65 10.97 14.10
CA GLY A 196 -18.30 11.41 13.82
C GLY A 196 -17.34 10.28 13.55
N ILE A 197 -16.06 10.62 13.39
CA ILE A 197 -14.96 9.67 13.22
C ILE A 197 -13.84 9.99 14.21
N ASP A 198 -13.22 8.95 14.76
CA ASP A 198 -12.14 9.07 15.74
C ASP A 198 -10.77 8.89 15.09
N VAL A 199 -10.69 8.02 14.08
CA VAL A 199 -9.49 7.73 13.30
C VAL A 199 -9.77 7.91 11.81
N TYR A 200 -8.92 8.67 11.13
CA TYR A 200 -8.89 8.73 9.69
C TYR A 200 -7.57 8.17 9.17
N PHE A 201 -7.65 7.13 8.35
CA PHE A 201 -6.49 6.60 7.63
C PHE A 201 -6.47 7.18 6.22
N ASP A 202 -5.55 8.09 5.98
CA ASP A 202 -5.48 8.87 4.75
C ASP A 202 -4.50 8.28 3.72
N ASN A 203 -5.05 7.74 2.62
CA ASN A 203 -4.31 7.30 1.45
C ASN A 203 -4.44 8.29 0.27
N VAL A 204 -5.32 9.30 0.36
CA VAL A 204 -5.75 10.10 -0.79
C VAL A 204 -5.39 11.57 -0.68
N GLY A 205 -5.52 12.18 0.51
CA GLY A 205 -5.36 13.62 0.68
C GLY A 205 -6.52 14.44 0.11
N GLY A 206 -6.27 15.69 -0.23
CA GLY A 206 -7.20 16.58 -0.92
C GLY A 206 -8.59 16.66 -0.27
N ASP A 207 -9.65 16.53 -1.06
CA ASP A 207 -11.04 16.63 -0.61
C ASP A 207 -11.41 15.57 0.44
N HIS A 208 -10.76 14.39 0.42
CA HIS A 208 -10.96 13.37 1.45
C HIS A 208 -10.46 13.84 2.81
N LEU A 209 -9.29 14.45 2.87
CA LEU A 209 -8.74 14.99 4.10
C LEU A 209 -9.62 16.15 4.63
N GLU A 210 -10.09 17.02 3.74
CA GLU A 210 -11.01 18.11 4.11
C GLU A 210 -12.33 17.58 4.68
N ALA A 211 -12.95 16.59 4.00
CA ALA A 211 -14.20 15.99 4.47
C ALA A 211 -14.01 15.27 5.82
N ALA A 212 -12.89 14.58 5.99
CA ALA A 212 -12.54 13.90 7.24
C ALA A 212 -12.37 14.90 8.39
N ILE A 213 -11.58 15.97 8.23
CA ILE A 213 -11.38 17.02 9.25
C ILE A 213 -12.72 17.62 9.69
N ALA A 214 -13.64 17.86 8.74
CA ALA A 214 -14.96 18.35 9.05
C ALA A 214 -15.77 17.39 9.95
N ARG A 215 -15.59 16.07 9.75
CA ARG A 215 -16.36 15.02 10.43
C ARG A 215 -15.69 14.42 11.66
N MET A 216 -14.40 14.66 11.90
CA MET A 216 -13.68 14.13 13.06
C MET A 216 -14.26 14.60 14.39
N ASN A 217 -14.23 13.71 15.37
CA ASN A 217 -14.50 13.99 16.78
C ASN A 217 -13.34 14.76 17.42
N THR A 218 -13.57 15.33 18.61
CA THR A 218 -12.51 15.95 19.40
C THR A 218 -11.47 14.90 19.79
N PHE A 219 -10.17 15.26 19.70
CA PHE A 219 -9.01 14.37 19.86
C PHE A 219 -8.90 13.28 18.79
N GLY A 220 -9.54 13.49 17.63
CA GLY A 220 -9.40 12.59 16.49
C GLY A 220 -7.97 12.54 15.96
N ARG A 221 -7.62 11.41 15.35
CA ARG A 221 -6.25 11.08 14.89
C ARG A 221 -6.25 10.76 13.41
N VAL A 222 -5.35 11.40 12.65
CA VAL A 222 -5.17 11.17 11.22
C VAL A 222 -3.82 10.52 10.99
N ALA A 223 -3.81 9.29 10.46
CA ALA A 223 -2.62 8.64 9.92
C ALA A 223 -2.48 9.01 8.45
N MET A 224 -1.56 9.92 8.14
CA MET A 224 -1.29 10.38 6.77
C MET A 224 -0.31 9.41 6.11
N CYS A 225 -0.84 8.45 5.37
CA CYS A 225 -0.10 7.39 4.70
C CYS A 225 0.28 7.76 3.26
N GLY A 226 -0.59 8.49 2.55
CA GLY A 226 -0.39 8.85 1.17
C GLY A 226 -1.33 9.97 0.72
N ALA A 227 -1.04 10.54 -0.44
CA ALA A 227 -1.80 11.64 -1.04
C ALA A 227 -1.96 11.39 -2.55
N ILE A 228 -2.50 10.22 -2.92
CA ILE A 228 -2.53 9.77 -4.34
C ILE A 228 -3.29 10.75 -5.25
N ALA A 229 -4.23 11.51 -4.72
CA ALA A 229 -4.94 12.54 -5.47
C ALA A 229 -4.01 13.65 -6.00
N GLN A 230 -2.83 13.83 -5.37
CA GLN A 230 -1.90 14.92 -5.67
C GLN A 230 -0.64 14.47 -6.43
N TYR A 231 -0.41 13.15 -6.58
CA TYR A 231 0.86 12.65 -7.14
C TYR A 231 1.11 13.03 -8.61
N ASN A 232 0.06 13.32 -9.36
CA ASN A 232 0.15 13.73 -10.75
C ASN A 232 -0.16 15.22 -10.98
N ASP A 233 -0.31 16.01 -9.89
CA ASP A 233 -0.58 17.43 -10.02
C ASP A 233 0.59 18.15 -10.68
N THR A 234 0.28 19.00 -11.65
CA THR A 234 1.24 19.87 -12.34
C THR A 234 1.27 21.28 -11.76
N GLN A 235 0.34 21.59 -10.85
CA GLN A 235 0.25 22.83 -10.09
C GLN A 235 0.37 22.50 -8.60
N PRO A 236 0.80 23.45 -7.76
CA PRO A 236 0.83 23.25 -6.32
C PRO A 236 -0.55 22.80 -5.81
N PRO A 237 -0.63 21.68 -5.07
CA PRO A 237 -1.90 21.20 -4.56
C PRO A 237 -2.50 22.17 -3.56
N THR A 238 -3.84 22.26 -3.51
CA THR A 238 -4.53 23.04 -2.52
C THR A 238 -4.55 22.31 -1.17
N ALA A 239 -4.32 23.05 -0.09
CA ALA A 239 -4.50 22.52 1.26
C ALA A 239 -6.00 22.40 1.61
N PRO A 240 -6.37 21.55 2.61
CA PRO A 240 -7.71 21.56 3.17
C PRO A 240 -8.10 22.98 3.65
N ARG A 241 -9.23 23.49 3.16
CA ARG A 241 -9.70 24.87 3.47
C ARG A 241 -10.13 25.02 4.93
N ASN A 242 -10.40 23.91 5.61
CA ASN A 242 -10.93 23.84 6.95
C ASN A 242 -9.90 23.37 8.00
N LEU A 243 -8.60 23.42 7.71
CA LEU A 243 -7.55 22.96 8.62
C LEU A 243 -7.63 23.64 10.00
N ALA A 244 -8.14 24.87 10.09
CA ALA A 244 -8.36 25.57 11.36
C ALA A 244 -9.29 24.81 12.34
N LEU A 245 -10.17 23.93 11.84
CA LEU A 245 -11.00 23.08 12.70
C LEU A 245 -10.16 22.13 13.57
N ALA A 246 -8.95 21.80 13.15
CA ALA A 246 -8.04 20.96 13.93
C ALA A 246 -7.72 21.57 15.31
N ILE A 247 -7.71 22.92 15.41
CA ILE A 247 -7.46 23.63 16.69
C ILE A 247 -8.60 23.33 17.67
N GLY A 248 -9.85 23.65 17.28
CA GLY A 248 -11.01 23.50 18.16
C GLY A 248 -11.34 22.04 18.49
N LYS A 249 -10.96 21.10 17.62
CA LYS A 249 -11.14 19.65 17.81
C LYS A 249 -9.91 18.96 18.41
N CYS A 250 -8.82 19.67 18.68
CA CYS A 250 -7.56 19.10 19.19
C CYS A 250 -7.08 17.91 18.37
N LEU A 251 -7.12 18.00 17.03
CA LEU A 251 -6.76 16.88 16.17
C LEU A 251 -5.26 16.65 16.12
N THR A 252 -4.87 15.38 16.01
CA THR A 252 -3.51 14.98 15.67
C THR A 252 -3.46 14.53 14.21
N LEU A 253 -2.66 15.20 13.38
CA LEU A 253 -2.36 14.80 12.01
C LEU A 253 -0.90 14.38 11.94
N ARG A 254 -0.64 13.10 11.65
CA ARG A 254 0.73 12.56 11.67
C ARG A 254 1.06 11.80 10.39
N GLY A 255 2.06 12.31 9.65
CA GLY A 255 2.67 11.59 8.54
C GLY A 255 3.64 10.52 9.03
N PHE A 256 3.83 9.47 8.24
CA PHE A 256 4.80 8.43 8.54
C PHE A 256 5.39 7.78 7.29
N VAL A 257 6.56 7.22 7.45
CA VAL A 257 7.25 6.41 6.44
C VAL A 257 7.57 5.06 7.08
N LEU A 258 7.11 3.98 6.46
CA LEU A 258 7.22 2.63 7.02
C LEU A 258 8.65 2.24 7.41
N GLY A 259 9.66 2.72 6.68
CA GLY A 259 11.08 2.43 6.98
C GLY A 259 11.53 2.79 8.39
N GLN A 260 10.80 3.67 9.10
CA GLN A 260 11.09 4.06 10.48
C GLN A 260 10.43 3.16 11.53
N TYR A 261 9.68 2.14 11.10
CA TYR A 261 8.86 1.27 11.96
C TYR A 261 9.04 -0.21 11.63
N LEU A 262 10.19 -0.61 11.07
CA LEU A 262 10.44 -2.00 10.67
C LEU A 262 10.58 -2.95 11.86
N ASP A 263 10.88 -2.44 13.03
CA ASP A 263 10.88 -3.16 14.32
C ASP A 263 9.50 -3.75 14.66
N VAL A 264 8.42 -3.18 14.15
CA VAL A 264 7.03 -3.66 14.34
C VAL A 264 6.71 -4.90 13.51
N ALA A 265 7.57 -5.27 12.56
CA ALA A 265 7.28 -6.37 11.62
C ALA A 265 7.10 -7.75 12.30
N GLY A 266 7.76 -7.97 13.44
CA GLY A 266 7.57 -9.18 14.26
C GLY A 266 6.16 -9.25 14.83
N GLU A 267 5.76 -8.20 15.54
CA GLU A 267 4.43 -8.06 16.15
C GLU A 267 3.31 -8.14 15.08
N PHE A 268 3.49 -7.47 13.95
CA PHE A 268 2.56 -7.55 12.83
C PHE A 268 2.33 -8.99 12.36
N ARG A 269 3.41 -9.74 12.15
CA ARG A 269 3.31 -11.15 11.72
C ARG A 269 2.62 -12.00 12.77
N GLU A 270 2.98 -11.87 14.04
CA GLU A 270 2.37 -12.63 15.12
C GLU A 270 0.86 -12.38 15.21
N ARG A 271 0.42 -11.13 15.10
CA ARG A 271 -0.99 -10.77 15.27
C ARG A 271 -1.85 -10.94 14.01
N MET A 272 -1.32 -10.62 12.83
CA MET A 272 -2.13 -10.55 11.61
C MET A 272 -1.98 -11.77 10.71
N ALA A 273 -0.82 -12.45 10.69
CA ALA A 273 -0.66 -13.61 9.80
C ALA A 273 -1.65 -14.76 10.09
N PRO A 274 -1.99 -15.09 11.35
CA PRO A 274 -3.03 -16.09 11.63
C PRO A 274 -4.42 -15.72 11.09
N LEU A 275 -4.78 -14.44 11.13
CA LEU A 275 -6.05 -13.95 10.61
C LEU A 275 -6.12 -14.02 9.08
N ILE A 276 -4.98 -13.79 8.43
CA ILE A 276 -4.85 -13.91 6.97
C ILE A 276 -4.90 -15.39 6.57
N ALA A 277 -4.14 -16.24 7.26
CA ALA A 277 -4.10 -17.66 6.97
C ALA A 277 -5.46 -18.37 7.17
N SER A 278 -6.24 -17.94 8.17
CA SER A 278 -7.59 -18.47 8.43
C SER A 278 -8.68 -17.90 7.50
N GLY A 279 -8.35 -16.90 6.67
CA GLY A 279 -9.31 -16.21 5.80
C GLY A 279 -10.23 -15.22 6.53
N GLN A 280 -9.98 -14.94 7.82
CA GLN A 280 -10.68 -13.89 8.56
C GLN A 280 -10.32 -12.50 8.02
N VAL A 281 -9.07 -12.33 7.56
CA VAL A 281 -8.64 -11.19 6.77
C VAL A 281 -8.44 -11.65 5.33
N ARG A 282 -9.19 -11.05 4.43
CA ARG A 282 -9.18 -11.34 2.99
C ARG A 282 -8.44 -10.25 2.23
N TYR A 283 -7.87 -10.60 1.09
CA TYR A 283 -7.17 -9.64 0.24
C TYR A 283 -7.44 -9.93 -1.22
N ASP A 284 -7.48 -8.87 -2.00
CA ASP A 284 -7.67 -8.92 -3.44
C ASP A 284 -6.35 -8.63 -4.14
N VAL A 285 -6.18 -9.26 -5.31
CA VAL A 285 -5.03 -9.06 -6.18
C VAL A 285 -5.53 -8.78 -7.60
N THR A 286 -5.08 -7.67 -8.16
CA THR A 286 -5.26 -7.36 -9.58
C THR A 286 -3.98 -7.74 -10.31
N THR A 287 -4.07 -8.66 -11.26
CA THR A 287 -2.91 -9.18 -11.98
C THR A 287 -2.85 -8.64 -13.41
N ARG A 288 -1.65 -8.28 -13.87
CA ARG A 288 -1.29 -8.08 -15.28
C ARG A 288 -0.18 -9.06 -15.61
N HIS A 289 0.10 -9.30 -16.89
CA HIS A 289 1.03 -10.34 -17.32
C HIS A 289 2.09 -9.76 -18.26
N GLY A 290 3.33 -10.23 -18.07
CA GLY A 290 4.51 -9.85 -18.84
C GLY A 290 5.11 -8.51 -18.42
N ILE A 291 6.44 -8.39 -18.60
CA ILE A 291 7.18 -7.18 -18.20
C ILE A 291 6.68 -5.93 -18.94
N GLU A 292 6.20 -6.07 -20.16
CA GLU A 292 5.64 -4.98 -20.97
C GLU A 292 4.40 -4.35 -20.34
N ALA A 293 3.70 -5.10 -19.49
CA ALA A 293 2.52 -4.59 -18.77
C ALA A 293 2.87 -3.69 -17.57
N MET A 294 4.13 -3.70 -17.08
CA MET A 294 4.53 -2.95 -15.89
C MET A 294 4.18 -1.45 -15.95
N PRO A 295 4.50 -0.70 -17.04
CA PRO A 295 4.15 0.71 -17.11
C PRO A 295 2.64 0.94 -17.13
N GLY A 296 1.88 0.11 -17.85
CA GLY A 296 0.42 0.17 -17.91
C GLY A 296 -0.21 -0.07 -16.53
N ALA A 297 0.20 -1.14 -15.86
CA ALA A 297 -0.25 -1.49 -14.51
C ALA A 297 0.04 -0.38 -13.49
N PHE A 298 1.20 0.27 -13.61
CA PHE A 298 1.56 1.40 -12.77
C PHE A 298 0.63 2.61 -13.01
N LEU A 299 0.33 2.95 -14.26
CA LEU A 299 -0.55 4.07 -14.59
C LEU A 299 -2.00 3.81 -14.15
N GLU A 300 -2.46 2.56 -14.21
CA GLU A 300 -3.80 2.17 -13.75
C GLU A 300 -4.05 2.46 -12.26
N LEU A 301 -3.00 2.50 -11.42
CA LEU A 301 -3.13 2.84 -10.01
C LEU A 301 -3.72 4.24 -9.80
N PHE A 302 -3.43 5.20 -10.68
CA PHE A 302 -3.87 6.60 -10.56
C PHE A 302 -5.27 6.84 -11.13
N THR A 303 -5.81 5.87 -11.87
CA THR A 303 -7.17 5.93 -12.42
C THR A 303 -8.15 5.02 -11.68
N GLY A 304 -7.63 4.27 -10.69
CA GLY A 304 -8.41 3.30 -9.93
C GLY A 304 -8.68 2.00 -10.70
N GLY A 305 -7.74 1.57 -11.54
CA GLY A 305 -7.83 0.34 -12.33
C GLY A 305 -7.61 -0.96 -11.54
N ASN A 306 -7.30 -0.87 -10.23
CA ASN A 306 -7.07 -2.03 -9.38
C ASN A 306 -8.08 -2.15 -8.24
N THR A 307 -8.34 -3.38 -7.82
CA THR A 307 -8.90 -3.72 -6.51
C THR A 307 -7.84 -4.52 -5.75
N GLY A 308 -7.57 -4.14 -4.50
CA GLY A 308 -6.48 -4.72 -3.73
C GLY A 308 -5.10 -4.40 -4.28
N LYS A 309 -4.19 -5.37 -4.21
CA LYS A 309 -2.80 -5.22 -4.64
C LYS A 309 -2.67 -5.41 -6.15
N MET A 310 -2.07 -4.43 -6.84
CA MET A 310 -1.66 -4.59 -8.24
C MET A 310 -0.31 -5.31 -8.29
N VAL A 311 -0.25 -6.38 -9.07
CA VAL A 311 0.98 -7.11 -9.38
C VAL A 311 1.08 -7.40 -10.88
N VAL A 312 2.30 -7.64 -11.34
CA VAL A 312 2.57 -8.13 -12.69
C VAL A 312 3.26 -9.48 -12.59
N GLN A 313 2.64 -10.50 -13.14
CA GLN A 313 3.16 -11.84 -13.23
C GLN A 313 4.04 -11.96 -14.49
N MET A 314 5.26 -12.42 -14.32
CA MET A 314 6.22 -12.64 -15.39
C MET A 314 5.94 -13.94 -16.13
#